data_c780e8893f80e9c48dabd0fe4acb09fb
#
_entry.id   c780e8893f80e9c48dabd0fe4acb09fb
#
_cell.length_a   1.000
_cell.length_b   1.000
_cell.length_c   1.000
_cell.angle_alpha   90.00
_cell.angle_beta   90.00
_cell.angle_gamma   90.00
#
_symmetry.space_group_name_H-M   'P 1'
#
loop_
_entity.id
_entity.type
_entity.pdbx_description
1 polymer ?
#
loop_
_entity_poly.entity_id
_entity_poly.type
_entity_poly.pdbx_seq_one_letter_code
_entity_poly.pdbx_strand_id
1 'polypeptide(L)'
;MKDIEIKIINPLMGDSIPIPKYQTKGSAGIDLRACIEEKVLLAAGTTFMVPIGFAMYLEDPNLAALVVPRSGLGSKKGIVLGNLVGLIDSDYQGELMVPAWNRSDKDFEINPGDRIAQMIIVPVVQAKFKIVENFKESERGEKGFGSSGLN
;
A
#
# COMPACT_ATOMS: atom_id res chain seq x y z
N MET A 1 -9.62 9.96 -15.72
CA MET A 1 -9.33 8.89 -14.74
C MET A 1 -9.43 7.56 -15.49
N LYS A 2 -8.63 6.56 -15.10
CA LYS A 2 -8.74 5.19 -15.63
C LYS A 2 -9.74 4.43 -14.74
N ASP A 3 -10.66 3.70 -15.34
CA ASP A 3 -11.56 2.81 -14.62
C ASP A 3 -10.79 1.55 -14.21
N ILE A 4 -10.99 1.10 -12.98
CA ILE A 4 -10.39 -0.10 -12.40
C ILE A 4 -11.52 -0.92 -11.81
N GLU A 5 -11.57 -2.19 -12.18
CA GLU A 5 -12.58 -3.10 -11.68
C GLU A 5 -12.33 -3.46 -10.23
N ILE A 6 -13.38 -3.39 -9.41
CA ILE A 6 -13.37 -3.90 -8.04
C ILE A 6 -14.52 -4.89 -7.84
N LYS A 7 -14.25 -5.92 -7.04
CA LYS A 7 -15.25 -6.91 -6.61
C LYS A 7 -15.41 -6.81 -5.10
N ILE A 8 -16.62 -6.54 -4.64
CA ILE A 8 -16.93 -6.55 -3.21
C ILE A 8 -16.85 -7.97 -2.69
N ILE A 9 -16.07 -8.19 -1.64
CA ILE A 9 -15.88 -9.47 -0.96
C ILE A 9 -16.69 -9.52 0.33
N ASN A 10 -16.65 -8.44 1.13
CA ASN A 10 -17.38 -8.33 2.39
C ASN A 10 -18.56 -7.37 2.22
N PRO A 11 -19.80 -7.76 2.56
CA PRO A 11 -21.00 -6.93 2.40
C PRO A 11 -20.99 -5.63 3.22
N LEU A 12 -20.15 -5.51 4.24
CA LEU A 12 -19.96 -4.22 4.95
C LEU A 12 -19.43 -3.13 4.02
N MET A 13 -18.66 -3.50 2.98
CA MET A 13 -18.15 -2.56 1.98
C MET A 13 -19.27 -2.11 1.05
N GLY A 14 -19.55 -0.82 1.06
CA GLY A 14 -20.67 -0.21 0.34
C GLY A 14 -21.94 -0.03 1.17
N ASP A 15 -22.01 -0.68 2.34
CA ASP A 15 -23.05 -0.50 3.34
C ASP A 15 -22.54 0.42 4.47
N SER A 16 -22.03 -0.14 5.55
CA SER A 16 -21.49 0.62 6.71
C SER A 16 -20.07 1.16 6.48
N ILE A 17 -19.31 0.56 5.55
CA ILE A 17 -17.96 1.00 5.18
C ILE A 17 -18.02 1.54 3.74
N PRO A 18 -17.69 2.83 3.52
CA PRO A 18 -17.83 3.43 2.20
C PRO A 18 -16.84 2.84 1.18
N ILE A 19 -17.30 2.71 -0.07
CA ILE A 19 -16.44 2.35 -1.22
C ILE A 19 -15.25 3.32 -1.30
N PRO A 20 -14.02 2.82 -1.55
CA PRO A 20 -12.83 3.66 -1.65
C PRO A 20 -12.96 4.74 -2.73
N LYS A 21 -12.60 5.97 -2.38
CA LYS A 21 -12.58 7.10 -3.32
C LYS A 21 -11.51 8.12 -2.95
N TYR A 22 -11.09 8.92 -3.92
CA TYR A 22 -10.25 10.08 -3.66
C TYR A 22 -11.02 11.10 -2.81
N GLN A 23 -10.39 11.63 -1.77
CA GLN A 23 -11.02 12.60 -0.87
C GLN A 23 -11.09 14.00 -1.48
N THR A 24 -10.12 14.36 -2.31
CA THR A 24 -10.03 15.64 -3.02
C THR A 24 -9.57 15.43 -4.45
N LYS A 25 -9.73 16.43 -5.32
CA LYS A 25 -9.25 16.41 -6.71
C LYS A 25 -7.72 16.26 -6.82
N GLY A 26 -6.98 16.67 -5.79
CA GLY A 26 -5.51 16.59 -5.72
C GLY A 26 -4.99 15.40 -4.93
N SER A 27 -5.85 14.54 -4.38
CA SER A 27 -5.39 13.35 -3.65
C SER A 27 -4.67 12.39 -4.59
N ALA A 28 -3.46 11.96 -4.22
CA ALA A 28 -2.72 10.92 -4.93
C ALA A 28 -3.11 9.51 -4.46
N GLY A 29 -3.52 9.37 -3.20
CA GLY A 29 -3.88 8.11 -2.57
C GLY A 29 -5.36 7.97 -2.28
N ILE A 30 -5.82 6.72 -2.27
CA ILE A 30 -7.16 6.29 -1.87
C ILE A 30 -7.04 5.64 -0.50
N ASP A 31 -7.81 6.08 0.50
CA ASP A 31 -7.80 5.46 1.82
C ASP A 31 -8.33 4.02 1.77
N LEU A 32 -7.60 3.12 2.43
CA LEU A 32 -8.02 1.75 2.69
C LEU A 32 -8.53 1.64 4.12
N ARG A 33 -9.74 1.11 4.27
CA ARG A 33 -10.44 1.02 5.55
C ARG A 33 -10.49 -0.41 6.05
N ALA A 34 -10.37 -0.58 7.39
CA ALA A 34 -10.54 -1.86 8.05
C ALA A 34 -11.98 -2.39 7.83
N CYS A 35 -12.12 -3.45 7.04
CA CYS A 35 -13.40 -4.10 6.78
C CYS A 35 -13.58 -5.29 7.73
N ILE A 36 -13.72 -4.98 9.00
CA ILE A 36 -13.89 -5.90 10.14
C ILE A 36 -15.25 -5.67 10.79
N GLU A 37 -15.82 -6.70 11.40
CA GLU A 37 -17.11 -6.64 12.09
C GLU A 37 -16.96 -6.08 13.52
N GLU A 38 -15.89 -6.47 14.19
CA GLU A 38 -15.60 -6.07 15.56
C GLU A 38 -14.22 -5.40 15.65
N LYS A 39 -14.03 -4.57 16.67
CA LYS A 39 -12.75 -3.93 16.92
C LYS A 39 -11.65 -4.95 17.23
N VAL A 40 -10.44 -4.67 16.79
CA VAL A 40 -9.25 -5.48 17.03
C VAL A 40 -8.27 -4.69 17.88
N LEU A 41 -7.82 -5.28 18.99
CA LEU A 41 -6.72 -4.75 19.77
C LEU A 41 -5.40 -5.23 19.17
N LEU A 42 -4.67 -4.34 18.50
CA LEU A 42 -3.35 -4.59 17.95
C LEU A 42 -2.29 -4.31 19.02
N ALA A 43 -1.82 -5.36 19.67
CA ALA A 43 -0.83 -5.24 20.73
C ALA A 43 0.48 -4.60 20.25
N ALA A 44 1.20 -3.93 21.15
CA ALA A 44 2.50 -3.33 20.89
C ALA A 44 3.47 -4.36 20.27
N GLY A 45 4.18 -3.98 19.21
CA GLY A 45 5.15 -4.83 18.51
C GLY A 45 4.56 -5.91 17.62
N THR A 46 3.23 -6.08 17.53
CA THR A 46 2.60 -7.15 16.74
C THR A 46 2.07 -6.66 15.39
N THR A 47 1.77 -7.63 14.52
CA THR A 47 1.15 -7.39 13.20
C THR A 47 -0.19 -8.14 13.13
N PHE A 48 -1.18 -7.50 12.52
CA PHE A 48 -2.48 -8.09 12.22
C PHE A 48 -2.83 -7.87 10.74
N MET A 49 -3.30 -8.91 10.06
CA MET A 49 -3.76 -8.85 8.67
C MET A 49 -5.18 -8.30 8.62
N VAL A 50 -5.31 -7.03 8.29
CA VAL A 50 -6.61 -6.34 8.24
C VAL A 50 -7.24 -6.54 6.88
N PRO A 51 -8.41 -7.18 6.77
CA PRO A 51 -9.15 -7.29 5.52
C PRO A 51 -9.69 -5.93 5.08
N ILE A 52 -9.67 -5.67 3.77
CA ILE A 52 -10.14 -4.41 3.17
C ILE A 52 -11.55 -4.57 2.56
N GLY A 53 -12.02 -5.80 2.39
CA GLY A 53 -13.39 -6.10 1.99
C GLY A 53 -13.66 -6.03 0.49
N PHE A 54 -12.65 -5.81 -0.33
CA PHE A 54 -12.77 -5.89 -1.80
C PHE A 54 -11.51 -6.47 -2.45
N ALA A 55 -11.71 -7.05 -3.62
CA ALA A 55 -10.65 -7.40 -4.57
C ALA A 55 -10.61 -6.36 -5.69
N MET A 56 -9.45 -6.25 -6.34
CA MET A 56 -9.22 -5.28 -7.43
C MET A 56 -8.54 -5.98 -8.60
N TYR A 57 -8.88 -5.58 -9.83
CA TYR A 57 -8.22 -6.06 -11.04
C TYR A 57 -7.78 -4.87 -11.89
N LEU A 58 -6.47 -4.64 -11.97
CA LEU A 58 -5.89 -3.56 -12.77
C LEU A 58 -5.87 -3.87 -14.26
N GLU A 59 -5.71 -5.18 -14.60
CA GLU A 59 -5.64 -5.73 -15.96
C GLU A 59 -4.42 -5.26 -16.76
N ASP A 60 -4.11 -3.97 -16.72
CA ASP A 60 -3.04 -3.35 -17.50
C ASP A 60 -1.66 -3.64 -16.90
N PRO A 61 -0.78 -4.41 -17.59
CA PRO A 61 0.56 -4.75 -17.09
C PRO A 61 1.50 -3.55 -16.94
N ASN A 62 1.10 -2.37 -17.45
CA ASN A 62 1.84 -1.12 -17.23
C ASN A 62 1.42 -0.39 -15.94
N LEU A 63 0.57 -1.00 -15.13
CA LEU A 63 0.12 -0.45 -13.85
C LEU A 63 0.39 -1.43 -12.70
N ALA A 64 0.63 -0.86 -11.53
CA ALA A 64 0.61 -1.56 -10.25
C ALA A 64 -0.09 -0.69 -9.20
N ALA A 65 -0.54 -1.30 -8.11
CA ALA A 65 -0.96 -0.53 -6.95
C ALA A 65 0.08 -0.65 -5.84
N LEU A 66 0.39 0.47 -5.20
CA LEU A 66 1.22 0.52 -4.00
C LEU A 66 0.34 0.81 -2.79
N VAL A 67 0.40 -0.05 -1.80
CA VAL A 67 -0.20 0.17 -0.49
C VAL A 67 0.87 0.71 0.45
N VAL A 68 0.61 1.87 1.03
CA VAL A 68 1.57 2.59 1.87
C VAL A 68 0.91 3.05 3.18
N PRO A 69 1.70 3.29 4.24
CA PRO A 69 1.17 3.85 5.48
C PRO A 69 0.55 5.22 5.29
N ARG A 70 -0.39 5.58 6.15
CA ARG A 70 -0.88 6.96 6.27
C ARG A 70 0.05 7.77 7.17
N SER A 71 0.46 8.94 6.71
CA SER A 71 1.43 9.80 7.39
C SER A 71 1.09 10.06 8.88
N GLY A 72 -0.14 10.47 9.15
CA GLY A 72 -0.57 10.76 10.53
C GLY A 72 -0.64 9.52 11.43
N LEU A 73 -1.05 8.38 10.90
CA LEU A 73 -1.14 7.13 11.65
C LEU A 73 0.27 6.57 11.93
N GLY A 74 1.14 6.56 10.92
CA GLY A 74 2.52 6.09 11.04
C GLY A 74 3.36 6.96 11.96
N SER A 75 3.32 8.30 11.81
CA SER A 75 4.16 9.21 12.58
C SER A 75 3.69 9.42 14.03
N LYS A 76 2.36 9.47 14.27
CA LYS A 76 1.81 9.79 15.60
C LYS A 76 1.46 8.57 16.44
N LYS A 77 1.09 7.45 15.81
CA LYS A 77 0.60 6.24 16.48
C LYS A 77 1.52 5.04 16.29
N GLY A 78 2.51 5.14 15.42
CA GLY A 78 3.42 4.05 15.12
C GLY A 78 2.79 2.89 14.34
N ILE A 79 1.61 3.08 13.74
CA ILE A 79 0.95 2.06 12.93
C ILE A 79 1.37 2.21 11.47
N VAL A 80 2.05 1.21 10.98
CA VAL A 80 2.61 1.13 9.62
C VAL A 80 2.26 -0.22 8.98
N LEU A 81 2.83 -0.53 7.81
CA LEU A 81 2.68 -1.85 7.21
C LEU A 81 3.85 -2.76 7.62
N GLY A 82 3.55 -4.02 7.96
CA GLY A 82 4.55 -5.03 8.32
C GLY A 82 5.50 -5.37 7.16
N ASN A 83 5.05 -5.24 5.93
CA ASN A 83 5.85 -5.37 4.70
C ASN A 83 6.43 -4.02 4.21
N LEU A 84 6.28 -2.94 4.96
CA LEU A 84 6.68 -1.56 4.67
C LEU A 84 5.90 -0.94 3.50
N VAL A 85 5.89 -1.59 2.33
CA VAL A 85 5.12 -1.23 1.14
C VAL A 85 4.48 -2.49 0.58
N GLY A 86 3.17 -2.47 0.35
CA GLY A 86 2.47 -3.51 -0.39
C GLY A 86 2.57 -3.23 -1.89
N LEU A 87 3.04 -4.18 -2.67
CA LEU A 87 2.99 -4.13 -4.12
C LEU A 87 1.89 -5.08 -4.60
N ILE A 88 0.95 -4.56 -5.36
CA ILE A 88 -0.17 -5.31 -5.94
C ILE A 88 0.02 -5.33 -7.46
N ASP A 89 0.21 -6.52 -7.98
CA ASP A 89 0.39 -6.76 -9.40
C ASP A 89 -0.92 -6.55 -10.19
N SER A 90 -0.79 -6.26 -11.48
CA SER A 90 -1.94 -5.95 -12.34
C SER A 90 -2.91 -7.12 -12.53
N ASP A 91 -2.44 -8.34 -12.39
CA ASP A 91 -3.20 -9.59 -12.55
C ASP A 91 -3.67 -10.20 -11.21
N TYR A 92 -3.37 -9.56 -10.07
CA TYR A 92 -3.87 -10.00 -8.78
C TYR A 92 -5.37 -9.73 -8.66
N GLN A 93 -6.14 -10.73 -8.26
CA GLN A 93 -7.61 -10.68 -8.13
C GLN A 93 -8.12 -11.13 -6.76
N GLY A 94 -7.23 -11.33 -5.80
CA GLY A 94 -7.60 -11.68 -4.42
C GLY A 94 -8.06 -10.46 -3.61
N GLU A 95 -8.66 -10.73 -2.46
CA GLU A 95 -8.99 -9.67 -1.50
C GLU A 95 -7.74 -8.90 -1.08
N LEU A 96 -7.84 -7.59 -1.03
CA LEU A 96 -6.78 -6.75 -0.50
C LEU A 96 -6.71 -6.89 1.03
N MET A 97 -5.50 -7.14 1.52
CA MET A 97 -5.20 -7.25 2.94
C MET A 97 -4.09 -6.26 3.31
N VAL A 98 -4.22 -5.64 4.48
CA VAL A 98 -3.19 -4.73 5.01
C VAL A 98 -2.56 -5.35 6.24
N PRO A 99 -1.26 -5.72 6.20
CA PRO A 99 -0.52 -6.18 7.38
C PRO A 99 -0.21 -4.99 8.29
N ALA A 100 -1.18 -4.58 9.11
CA ALA A 100 -0.99 -3.48 10.04
C ALA A 100 -0.02 -3.88 11.16
N TRP A 101 1.12 -3.20 11.25
CA TRP A 101 2.13 -3.40 12.28
C TRP A 101 2.13 -2.24 13.27
N ASN A 102 1.95 -2.56 14.54
CA ASN A 102 2.10 -1.63 15.64
C ASN A 102 3.56 -1.62 16.12
N ARG A 103 4.36 -0.67 15.65
CA ARG A 103 5.76 -0.50 16.07
C ARG A 103 5.92 0.41 17.29
N SER A 104 4.81 0.84 17.91
CA SER A 104 4.84 1.61 19.14
C SER A 104 4.95 0.71 20.39
N ASP A 105 5.09 1.31 21.55
CA ASP A 105 5.14 0.66 22.86
C ASP A 105 3.77 0.55 23.55
N LYS A 106 2.69 0.94 22.86
CA LYS A 106 1.32 0.93 23.37
C LYS A 106 0.40 0.17 22.42
N ASP A 107 -0.57 -0.52 23.01
CA ASP A 107 -1.61 -1.17 22.23
C ASP A 107 -2.42 -0.14 21.43
N PHE A 108 -2.87 -0.54 20.26
CA PHE A 108 -3.68 0.29 19.36
C PHE A 108 -4.98 -0.43 18.99
N GLU A 109 -6.10 0.26 19.14
CA GLU A 109 -7.41 -0.28 18.78
C GLU A 109 -7.74 0.09 17.32
N ILE A 110 -8.02 -0.91 16.48
CA ILE A 110 -8.53 -0.76 15.12
C ILE A 110 -10.03 -1.00 15.17
N ASN A 111 -10.80 0.01 14.80
CA ASN A 111 -12.26 -0.08 14.72
C ASN A 111 -12.74 -0.37 13.30
N PRO A 112 -13.94 -0.95 13.12
CA PRO A 112 -14.57 -1.06 11.81
C PRO A 112 -14.59 0.27 11.08
N GLY A 113 -14.15 0.29 9.81
CA GLY A 113 -14.12 1.49 8.98
C GLY A 113 -12.94 2.43 9.21
N ASP A 114 -12.05 2.16 10.16
CA ASP A 114 -10.83 2.96 10.36
C ASP A 114 -9.96 2.97 9.11
N ARG A 115 -9.43 4.15 8.76
CA ARG A 115 -8.49 4.32 7.64
C ARG A 115 -7.10 3.93 8.09
N ILE A 116 -6.64 2.71 7.73
CA ILE A 116 -5.39 2.11 8.22
C ILE A 116 -4.23 2.21 7.27
N ALA A 117 -4.49 2.34 5.98
CA ALA A 117 -3.48 2.50 4.93
C ALA A 117 -4.03 3.39 3.83
N GLN A 118 -3.23 3.63 2.81
CA GLN A 118 -3.64 4.27 1.57
C GLN A 118 -3.03 3.56 0.37
N MET A 119 -3.70 3.61 -0.77
CA MET A 119 -3.30 2.98 -2.01
C MET A 119 -3.10 4.02 -3.10
N ILE A 120 -2.04 3.88 -3.89
CA ILE A 120 -1.74 4.68 -5.08
C ILE A 120 -1.63 3.76 -6.29
N ILE A 121 -2.20 4.16 -7.41
CA ILE A 121 -1.97 3.49 -8.70
C ILE A 121 -0.78 4.17 -9.38
N VAL A 122 0.21 3.37 -9.79
CA VAL A 122 1.45 3.85 -10.38
C VAL A 122 1.71 3.19 -11.73
N PRO A 123 2.31 3.90 -12.69
CA PRO A 123 2.83 3.28 -13.90
C PRO A 123 4.07 2.45 -13.56
N VAL A 124 4.21 1.30 -14.23
CA VAL A 124 5.39 0.45 -14.12
C VAL A 124 5.96 0.13 -15.50
N VAL A 125 7.24 -0.17 -15.54
CA VAL A 125 7.93 -0.63 -16.74
C VAL A 125 8.43 -2.05 -16.49
N GLN A 126 7.96 -3.01 -17.29
CA GLN A 126 8.52 -4.36 -17.28
C GLN A 126 9.83 -4.37 -18.06
N ALA A 127 10.92 -4.79 -17.43
CA ALA A 127 12.24 -4.80 -18.01
C ALA A 127 12.66 -6.23 -18.41
N LYS A 128 13.30 -6.35 -19.59
CA LYS A 128 14.00 -7.56 -19.98
C LYS A 128 15.50 -7.34 -19.80
N PHE A 129 16.14 -8.15 -18.98
CA PHE A 129 17.58 -8.08 -18.78
C PHE A 129 18.35 -8.63 -19.98
N LYS A 130 19.35 -7.87 -20.42
CA LYS A 130 20.34 -8.29 -21.43
C LYS A 130 21.69 -8.40 -20.74
N ILE A 131 22.27 -9.61 -20.73
CA ILE A 131 23.61 -9.85 -20.22
C ILE A 131 24.62 -9.22 -21.16
N VAL A 132 25.52 -8.43 -20.62
CA VAL A 132 26.65 -7.80 -21.32
C VAL A 132 27.92 -8.02 -20.53
N GLU A 133 29.07 -8.07 -21.20
CA GLU A 133 30.37 -8.19 -20.53
C GLU A 133 30.79 -6.87 -19.87
N ASN A 134 30.50 -5.74 -20.54
CA ASN A 134 30.83 -4.41 -20.05
C ASN A 134 29.69 -3.44 -20.31
N PHE A 135 29.51 -2.46 -19.44
CA PHE A 135 28.62 -1.31 -19.64
C PHE A 135 29.35 -0.24 -20.46
N LYS A 136 28.56 0.64 -21.11
CA LYS A 136 29.09 1.89 -21.64
C LYS A 136 29.56 2.77 -20.50
N GLU A 137 30.65 3.49 -20.72
CA GLU A 137 31.16 4.44 -19.73
C GLU A 137 30.12 5.50 -19.37
N SER A 138 30.09 5.88 -18.10
CA SER A 138 29.26 6.97 -17.57
C SER A 138 30.05 7.82 -16.59
N GLU A 139 29.70 9.07 -16.40
CA GLU A 139 30.37 10.00 -15.47
C GLU A 139 30.40 9.47 -14.01
N ARG A 140 29.37 8.75 -13.61
CA ARG A 140 29.30 8.15 -12.27
C ARG A 140 30.13 6.88 -12.17
N GLY A 141 30.16 6.05 -13.22
CA GLY A 141 30.82 4.72 -13.23
C GLY A 141 30.32 3.83 -12.09
N GLU A 142 31.25 3.20 -11.39
CA GLU A 142 30.96 2.28 -10.27
C GLU A 142 30.84 2.97 -8.90
N LYS A 143 30.90 4.29 -8.83
CA LYS A 143 30.83 5.06 -7.58
C LYS A 143 29.48 4.82 -6.89
N GLY A 144 29.52 4.20 -5.71
CA GLY A 144 28.34 3.82 -4.92
C GLY A 144 27.91 4.87 -3.88
N PHE A 145 27.55 4.38 -2.70
CA PHE A 145 27.05 5.21 -1.60
C PHE A 145 28.01 6.33 -1.20
N GLY A 146 27.51 7.56 -1.05
CA GLY A 146 28.29 8.72 -0.64
C GLY A 146 29.07 9.41 -1.77
N SER A 147 28.92 8.98 -3.03
CA SER A 147 29.66 9.58 -4.17
C SER A 147 29.32 11.04 -4.43
N SER A 148 28.17 11.54 -3.97
CA SER A 148 27.71 12.93 -4.11
C SER A 148 27.98 13.82 -2.88
N GLY A 149 28.64 13.26 -1.83
CA GLY A 149 28.91 13.98 -0.60
C GLY A 149 27.67 14.28 0.26
N LEU A 150 27.90 14.92 1.41
CA LEU A 150 26.82 15.39 2.32
C LEU A 150 26.60 16.93 2.17
N ASN A 151 27.27 17.59 1.23
CA ASN A 151 27.15 19.03 0.97
C ASN A 151 26.74 19.27 -0.47
#